data_ce811a5e0fcb4bcbd87489c47addeb45
#
_entry.id   ce811a5e0fcb4bcbd87489c47addeb45
#
_cell.length_a   1.000
_cell.length_b   1.000
_cell.length_c   1.000
_cell.angle_alpha   90.00
_cell.angle_beta   90.00
_cell.angle_gamma   90.00
#
_symmetry.space_group_name_H-M   'P 1'
#
loop_
_entity.id
_entity.type
_entity.pdbx_description
1 polymer ?
#
loop_
_entity_poly.entity_id
_entity_poly.type
_entity_poly.pdbx_seq_one_letter_code
_entity_poly.pdbx_strand_id
1 'polypeptide(L)'
;MGKYIFTITAFFQIFVFAITCYYLILGLIGLFRKEEKKNYTPKNKLALLIAAHNEEVVIGSLIESMLKLDYPKDMYDIFVIADNCTDDTAKIAKGYGVNVCERFAEDKKGKGYALEWMFAKLFNMDKQYDAVAIFDADNLVHKDFLKEINSKLQDGYKVVQGYIDSKNPEDSWIAAAYSIAFWTQNRMFQLARANVGFSNQIGGTGFAVETNTLKKLGWGATCLTEDLEFTCKLILNGEKVGWAHDAIIYDEKPLKLAQSWNQRKSCTQYA
;
A
#
# COMPACT_ATOMS: atom_id res chain seq x y z
N MET A 1 27.74 -1.12 43.27
CA MET A 1 26.58 -1.61 42.52
C MET A 1 25.66 -0.47 42.06
N GLY A 2 25.18 0.43 42.91
CA GLY A 2 24.27 1.52 42.53
C GLY A 2 24.80 2.49 41.43
N LYS A 3 26.09 2.82 41.48
CA LYS A 3 26.69 3.72 40.47
C LYS A 3 26.70 3.13 39.05
N TYR A 4 26.89 1.83 38.92
CA TYR A 4 26.82 1.13 37.60
C TYR A 4 25.40 1.05 37.09
N ILE A 5 24.44 0.76 37.96
CA ILE A 5 23.01 0.75 37.62
C ILE A 5 22.58 2.13 37.11
N PHE A 6 22.94 3.19 37.84
CA PHE A 6 22.64 4.57 37.43
C PHE A 6 23.25 4.91 36.08
N THR A 7 24.51 4.53 35.81
CA THR A 7 25.16 4.82 34.57
C THR A 7 24.47 4.10 33.39
N ILE A 8 24.12 2.80 33.54
CA ILE A 8 23.42 2.03 32.51
C ILE A 8 22.03 2.63 32.23
N THR A 9 21.29 2.95 33.28
CA THR A 9 19.95 3.57 33.13
C THR A 9 20.02 4.95 32.50
N ALA A 10 21.06 5.75 32.81
CA ALA A 10 21.26 7.06 32.18
C ALA A 10 21.52 6.94 30.67
N PHE A 11 22.38 6.00 30.25
CA PHE A 11 22.59 5.74 28.81
C PHE A 11 21.31 5.34 28.11
N PHE A 12 20.54 4.43 28.70
CA PHE A 12 19.25 4.02 28.15
C PHE A 12 18.25 5.18 28.03
N GLN A 13 18.16 6.01 29.09
CA GLN A 13 17.30 7.20 29.08
C GLN A 13 17.71 8.22 28.00
N ILE A 14 19.01 8.49 27.84
CA ILE A 14 19.53 9.39 26.79
C ILE A 14 19.19 8.83 25.40
N PHE A 15 19.37 7.53 25.19
CA PHE A 15 19.03 6.88 23.92
C PHE A 15 17.53 6.99 23.59
N VAL A 16 16.66 6.68 24.57
CA VAL A 16 15.20 6.81 24.39
C VAL A 16 14.82 8.27 24.14
N PHE A 17 15.42 9.21 24.88
CA PHE A 17 15.20 10.65 24.70
C PHE A 17 15.59 11.10 23.29
N ALA A 18 16.75 10.69 22.80
CA ALA A 18 17.22 11.03 21.45
C ALA A 18 16.27 10.51 20.36
N ILE A 19 15.79 9.26 20.49
CA ILE A 19 14.80 8.68 19.58
C ILE A 19 13.48 9.48 19.64
N THR A 20 13.04 9.82 20.84
CA THR A 20 11.80 10.61 21.03
C THR A 20 11.92 11.99 20.39
N CYS A 21 13.05 12.68 20.59
CA CYS A 21 13.32 13.95 19.94
C CYS A 21 13.35 13.83 18.40
N TYR A 22 13.97 12.77 17.86
CA TYR A 22 13.97 12.50 16.43
C TYR A 22 12.54 12.39 15.87
N TYR A 23 11.68 11.56 16.49
CA TYR A 23 10.29 11.41 16.05
C TYR A 23 9.46 12.67 16.25
N LEU A 24 9.70 13.43 17.32
CA LEU A 24 9.03 14.70 17.57
C LEU A 24 9.37 15.72 16.47
N ILE A 25 10.66 15.90 16.16
CA ILE A 25 11.10 16.83 15.11
C ILE A 25 10.54 16.39 13.75
N LEU A 26 10.61 15.10 13.44
CA LEU A 26 10.05 14.57 12.19
C LEU A 26 8.54 14.83 12.12
N GLY A 27 7.80 14.55 13.21
CA GLY A 27 6.36 14.80 13.28
C GLY A 27 6.00 16.28 13.08
N LEU A 28 6.77 17.21 13.68
CA LEU A 28 6.59 18.65 13.46
C LEU A 28 6.79 19.07 11.99
N ILE A 29 7.75 18.46 11.29
CA ILE A 29 7.96 18.68 9.86
C ILE A 29 6.74 18.21 9.05
N GLY A 30 6.05 17.17 9.49
CA GLY A 30 4.82 16.65 8.87
C GLY A 30 3.61 17.60 9.00
N LEU A 31 3.63 18.58 9.88
CA LEU A 31 2.58 19.61 9.96
C LEU A 31 2.58 20.51 8.73
N PHE A 32 3.71 20.68 8.08
CA PHE A 32 3.86 21.48 6.88
C PHE A 32 3.79 20.57 5.66
N ARG A 33 3.25 21.12 4.57
CA ARG A 33 3.26 20.46 3.28
C ARG A 33 3.99 21.35 2.29
N LYS A 34 5.01 20.79 1.64
CA LYS A 34 5.68 21.46 0.53
C LYS A 34 4.78 21.47 -0.69
N GLU A 35 4.76 22.58 -1.39
CA GLU A 35 4.18 22.62 -2.73
C GLU A 35 4.99 21.73 -3.66
N GLU A 36 4.32 20.84 -4.38
CA GLU A 36 4.93 19.96 -5.35
C GLU A 36 4.52 20.39 -6.76
N LYS A 37 5.49 20.47 -7.66
CA LYS A 37 5.19 20.66 -9.08
C LYS A 37 4.69 19.35 -9.65
N LYS A 38 3.41 19.28 -9.95
CA LYS A 38 2.76 18.07 -10.44
C LYS A 38 2.69 18.06 -11.97
N ASN A 39 3.00 16.91 -12.56
CA ASN A 39 2.81 16.67 -13.99
C ASN A 39 1.73 15.63 -14.23
N TYR A 40 0.55 16.06 -14.60
CA TYR A 40 -0.60 15.20 -14.85
C TYR A 40 -0.72 14.70 -16.29
N THR A 41 0.22 15.07 -17.18
CA THR A 41 0.23 14.50 -18.54
C THR A 41 0.35 12.98 -18.45
N PRO A 42 -0.62 12.21 -18.96
CA PRO A 42 -0.57 10.77 -18.92
C PRO A 42 0.65 10.27 -19.73
N LYS A 43 1.51 9.50 -19.07
CA LYS A 43 2.72 8.95 -19.68
C LYS A 43 2.84 7.45 -19.43
N ASN A 44 2.54 7.03 -18.21
CA ASN A 44 2.74 5.64 -17.80
C ASN A 44 1.47 4.81 -18.06
N LYS A 45 1.63 3.62 -18.63
CA LYS A 45 0.58 2.59 -18.69
C LYS A 45 0.62 1.77 -17.41
N LEU A 46 -0.53 1.62 -16.74
CA LEU A 46 -0.60 0.97 -15.44
C LEU A 46 -1.46 -0.31 -15.47
N ALA A 47 -0.96 -1.37 -14.83
CA ALA A 47 -1.78 -2.52 -14.47
C ALA A 47 -2.26 -2.35 -13.02
N LEU A 48 -3.58 -2.34 -12.80
CA LEU A 48 -4.19 -2.26 -11.46
C LEU A 48 -4.49 -3.68 -11.00
N LEU A 49 -3.79 -4.16 -9.98
CA LEU A 49 -3.96 -5.51 -9.45
C LEU A 49 -4.76 -5.48 -8.16
N ILE A 50 -5.81 -6.29 -8.10
CA ILE A 50 -6.65 -6.50 -6.94
C ILE A 50 -6.47 -7.96 -6.51
N ALA A 51 -5.89 -8.18 -5.32
CA ALA A 51 -5.85 -9.50 -4.72
C ALA A 51 -7.13 -9.73 -3.90
N ALA A 52 -7.91 -10.75 -4.27
CA ALA A 52 -9.20 -11.05 -3.67
C ALA A 52 -9.31 -12.52 -3.25
N HIS A 53 -9.78 -12.77 -2.02
CA HIS A 53 -10.07 -14.09 -1.49
C HIS A 53 -11.41 -14.07 -0.74
N ASN A 54 -12.49 -14.53 -1.39
CA ASN A 54 -13.86 -14.50 -0.85
C ASN A 54 -14.33 -13.08 -0.49
N GLU A 55 -14.31 -12.20 -1.49
CA GLU A 55 -14.62 -10.77 -1.36
C GLU A 55 -15.86 -10.37 -2.19
N GLU A 56 -16.83 -11.28 -2.35
CA GLU A 56 -18.03 -11.06 -3.17
C GLU A 56 -18.83 -9.82 -2.77
N VAL A 57 -18.78 -9.43 -1.46
CA VAL A 57 -19.54 -8.29 -0.93
C VAL A 57 -18.94 -6.95 -1.34
N VAL A 58 -17.62 -6.84 -1.48
CA VAL A 58 -16.92 -5.56 -1.62
C VAL A 58 -16.26 -5.35 -2.98
N ILE A 59 -15.92 -6.41 -3.70
CA ILE A 59 -15.15 -6.35 -4.94
C ILE A 59 -15.82 -5.46 -6.02
N GLY A 60 -17.15 -5.48 -6.11
CA GLY A 60 -17.90 -4.66 -7.06
C GLY A 60 -17.69 -3.17 -6.84
N SER A 61 -17.76 -2.71 -5.60
CA SER A 61 -17.59 -1.30 -5.23
C SER A 61 -16.19 -0.78 -5.57
N LEU A 62 -15.15 -1.60 -5.34
CA LEU A 62 -13.79 -1.26 -5.73
C LEU A 62 -13.67 -1.11 -7.25
N ILE A 63 -14.14 -2.10 -8.02
CA ILE A 63 -14.08 -2.05 -9.49
C ILE A 63 -14.82 -0.82 -10.02
N GLU A 64 -16.00 -0.51 -9.49
CA GLU A 64 -16.75 0.70 -9.87
C GLU A 64 -15.96 1.99 -9.63
N SER A 65 -15.25 2.09 -8.50
CA SER A 65 -14.41 3.24 -8.21
C SER A 65 -13.24 3.36 -9.20
N MET A 66 -12.63 2.23 -9.59
CA MET A 66 -11.55 2.19 -10.57
C MET A 66 -12.02 2.51 -12.00
N LEU A 67 -13.23 2.12 -12.37
CA LEU A 67 -13.81 2.49 -13.66
C LEU A 67 -14.09 4.00 -13.78
N LYS A 68 -14.18 4.72 -12.66
CA LYS A 68 -14.38 6.18 -12.58
C LYS A 68 -13.07 6.98 -12.49
N LEU A 69 -11.91 6.33 -12.57
CA LEU A 69 -10.61 7.01 -12.53
C LEU A 69 -10.47 8.01 -13.68
N ASP A 70 -10.00 9.21 -13.35
CA ASP A 70 -9.71 10.28 -14.30
C ASP A 70 -8.31 10.08 -14.88
N TYR A 71 -8.20 9.07 -15.72
CA TYR A 71 -7.00 8.68 -16.47
C TYR A 71 -7.45 8.06 -17.79
N PRO A 72 -6.69 8.20 -18.90
CA PRO A 72 -7.10 7.63 -20.19
C PRO A 72 -7.33 6.13 -20.10
N LYS A 73 -8.47 5.66 -20.60
CA LYS A 73 -8.91 4.26 -20.43
C LYS A 73 -8.04 3.24 -21.15
N ASP A 74 -7.33 3.68 -22.20
CA ASP A 74 -6.35 2.88 -22.92
C ASP A 74 -4.98 2.79 -22.23
N MET A 75 -4.79 3.59 -21.15
CA MET A 75 -3.55 3.69 -20.39
C MET A 75 -3.58 2.88 -19.08
N TYR A 76 -4.66 2.18 -18.78
CA TYR A 76 -4.68 1.24 -17.66
C TYR A 76 -5.63 0.07 -17.89
N ASP A 77 -5.35 -1.04 -17.24
CA ASP A 77 -6.21 -2.20 -17.17
C ASP A 77 -6.36 -2.65 -15.71
N ILE A 78 -7.55 -3.19 -15.40
CA ILE A 78 -7.88 -3.74 -14.08
C ILE A 78 -7.78 -5.27 -14.16
N PHE A 79 -7.05 -5.85 -13.22
CA PHE A 79 -6.88 -7.28 -13.05
C PHE A 79 -7.32 -7.70 -11.65
N VAL A 80 -8.30 -8.57 -11.57
CA VAL A 80 -8.73 -9.21 -10.32
C VAL A 80 -8.08 -10.59 -10.23
N ILE A 81 -7.32 -10.82 -9.18
CA ILE A 81 -6.73 -12.11 -8.84
C ILE A 81 -7.69 -12.78 -7.85
N ALA A 82 -8.55 -13.65 -8.35
CA ALA A 82 -9.43 -14.45 -7.51
C ALA A 82 -8.64 -15.65 -6.96
N ASP A 83 -8.02 -15.47 -5.78
CA ASP A 83 -7.12 -16.45 -5.17
C ASP A 83 -7.87 -17.41 -4.26
N ASN A 84 -7.98 -18.66 -4.67
CA ASN A 84 -8.68 -19.71 -3.91
C ASN A 84 -10.11 -19.32 -3.48
N CYS A 85 -10.83 -18.56 -4.32
CA CYS A 85 -12.20 -18.16 -4.04
C CYS A 85 -13.17 -19.33 -4.13
N THR A 86 -14.13 -19.38 -3.19
CA THR A 86 -15.22 -20.36 -3.12
C THR A 86 -16.60 -19.72 -3.23
N ASP A 87 -16.64 -18.39 -3.26
CA ASP A 87 -17.83 -17.53 -3.39
C ASP A 87 -17.98 -16.96 -4.83
N ASP A 88 -18.89 -16.02 -5.02
CA ASP A 88 -19.16 -15.39 -6.32
C ASP A 88 -18.16 -14.25 -6.69
N THR A 89 -17.05 -14.05 -5.96
CA THR A 89 -16.05 -12.97 -6.22
C THR A 89 -15.62 -12.90 -7.69
N ALA A 90 -15.18 -14.03 -8.27
CA ALA A 90 -14.72 -14.07 -9.66
C ALA A 90 -15.84 -13.80 -10.66
N LYS A 91 -17.02 -14.29 -10.39
CA LYS A 91 -18.21 -14.10 -11.25
C LYS A 91 -18.67 -12.64 -11.26
N ILE A 92 -18.70 -12.00 -10.08
CA ILE A 92 -19.03 -10.58 -9.92
C ILE A 92 -18.04 -9.73 -10.71
N ALA A 93 -16.74 -9.95 -10.50
CA ALA A 93 -15.70 -9.21 -11.20
C ALA A 93 -15.79 -9.35 -12.74
N LYS A 94 -16.05 -10.56 -13.25
CA LYS A 94 -16.30 -10.80 -14.69
C LYS A 94 -17.48 -9.99 -15.22
N GLY A 95 -18.51 -9.79 -14.41
CA GLY A 95 -19.70 -8.99 -14.76
C GLY A 95 -19.39 -7.53 -15.07
N TYR A 96 -18.31 -6.98 -14.53
CA TYR A 96 -17.83 -5.60 -14.82
C TYR A 96 -16.94 -5.50 -16.06
N GLY A 97 -16.65 -6.62 -16.76
CA GLY A 97 -15.82 -6.62 -17.95
C GLY A 97 -14.32 -6.39 -17.73
N VAL A 98 -13.84 -6.54 -16.48
CA VAL A 98 -12.42 -6.44 -16.13
C VAL A 98 -11.70 -7.79 -16.31
N ASN A 99 -10.37 -7.77 -16.32
CA ASN A 99 -9.59 -9.00 -16.44
C ASN A 99 -9.62 -9.79 -15.14
N VAL A 100 -10.12 -11.01 -15.16
CA VAL A 100 -10.18 -11.89 -13.99
C VAL A 100 -9.25 -13.07 -14.18
N CYS A 101 -8.36 -13.26 -13.22
CA CYS A 101 -7.40 -14.35 -13.17
C CYS A 101 -7.68 -15.21 -11.94
N GLU A 102 -8.29 -16.36 -12.16
CA GLU A 102 -8.54 -17.33 -11.09
C GLU A 102 -7.27 -18.14 -10.81
N ARG A 103 -6.91 -18.26 -9.53
CA ARG A 103 -5.76 -19.01 -9.05
C ARG A 103 -6.22 -19.97 -7.95
N PHE A 104 -5.84 -21.23 -8.11
CA PHE A 104 -6.06 -22.28 -7.11
C PHE A 104 -4.70 -22.87 -6.72
N ALA A 105 -4.32 -22.75 -5.46
CA ALA A 105 -3.05 -23.26 -4.95
C ALA A 105 -3.23 -23.69 -3.48
N GLU A 106 -2.91 -24.95 -3.18
CA GLU A 106 -3.05 -25.51 -1.85
C GLU A 106 -1.91 -25.08 -0.92
N ASP A 107 -0.68 -25.09 -1.43
CA ASP A 107 0.54 -24.88 -0.65
C ASP A 107 1.02 -23.44 -0.56
N LYS A 108 0.55 -22.56 -1.48
CA LYS A 108 1.00 -21.16 -1.59
C LYS A 108 -0.19 -20.22 -1.47
N LYS A 109 -0.76 -20.11 -0.27
CA LYS A 109 -1.91 -19.25 0.03
C LYS A 109 -1.45 -17.88 0.48
N GLY A 110 -2.26 -16.86 0.19
CA GLY A 110 -2.08 -15.49 0.64
C GLY A 110 -1.67 -14.51 -0.44
N LYS A 111 -1.84 -13.24 -0.13
CA LYS A 111 -1.69 -12.10 -1.04
C LYS A 111 -0.32 -12.05 -1.71
N GLY A 112 0.76 -12.24 -0.96
CA GLY A 112 2.12 -12.20 -1.51
C GLY A 112 2.34 -13.23 -2.62
N TYR A 113 1.88 -14.47 -2.43
CA TYR A 113 1.96 -15.53 -3.45
C TYR A 113 1.03 -15.28 -4.65
N ALA A 114 -0.16 -14.72 -4.41
CA ALA A 114 -1.09 -14.37 -5.47
C ALA A 114 -0.51 -13.26 -6.37
N LEU A 115 0.12 -12.26 -5.75
CA LEU A 115 0.81 -11.18 -6.47
C LEU A 115 2.01 -11.70 -7.26
N GLU A 116 2.88 -12.53 -6.65
CA GLU A 116 4.03 -13.12 -7.33
C GLU A 116 3.62 -13.92 -8.57
N TRP A 117 2.57 -14.74 -8.45
CA TRP A 117 2.00 -15.49 -9.57
C TRP A 117 1.47 -14.55 -10.67
N MET A 118 0.78 -13.48 -10.29
CA MET A 118 0.24 -12.54 -11.26
C MET A 118 1.34 -11.73 -11.95
N PHE A 119 2.39 -11.35 -11.26
CA PHE A 119 3.54 -10.67 -11.87
C PHE A 119 4.20 -11.53 -12.94
N ALA A 120 4.43 -12.82 -12.66
CA ALA A 120 4.98 -13.75 -13.66
C ALA A 120 4.07 -13.83 -14.89
N LYS A 121 2.75 -13.82 -14.73
CA LYS A 121 1.79 -13.82 -15.83
C LYS A 121 1.81 -12.48 -16.59
N LEU A 122 1.79 -11.36 -15.88
CA LEU A 122 1.79 -10.00 -16.44
C LEU A 122 3.04 -9.75 -17.29
N PHE A 123 4.21 -10.21 -16.87
CA PHE A 123 5.47 -10.02 -17.59
C PHE A 123 5.54 -10.76 -18.92
N ASN A 124 4.73 -11.78 -19.09
CA ASN A 124 4.63 -12.59 -20.32
C ASN A 124 3.46 -12.20 -21.22
N MET A 125 2.69 -11.13 -20.87
CA MET A 125 1.62 -10.63 -21.74
C MET A 125 2.19 -9.80 -22.88
N ASP A 126 1.50 -9.81 -24.03
CA ASP A 126 1.85 -8.95 -25.18
C ASP A 126 1.74 -7.46 -24.81
N LYS A 127 0.70 -7.09 -24.07
CA LYS A 127 0.53 -5.72 -23.56
C LYS A 127 1.48 -5.47 -22.40
N GLN A 128 2.37 -4.51 -22.56
CA GLN A 128 3.33 -4.13 -21.55
C GLN A 128 2.82 -2.92 -20.75
N TYR A 129 3.15 -2.90 -19.44
CA TYR A 129 2.81 -1.83 -18.50
C TYR A 129 4.09 -1.24 -17.92
N ASP A 130 4.10 0.08 -17.75
CA ASP A 130 5.24 0.81 -17.17
C ASP A 130 5.29 0.63 -15.66
N ALA A 131 4.13 0.51 -15.01
CA ALA A 131 4.02 0.28 -13.57
C ALA A 131 2.81 -0.60 -13.23
N VAL A 132 2.88 -1.20 -12.06
CA VAL A 132 1.82 -2.02 -11.46
C VAL A 132 1.36 -1.34 -10.18
N ALA A 133 0.06 -1.09 -10.05
CA ALA A 133 -0.53 -0.58 -8.80
C ALA A 133 -1.33 -1.68 -8.10
N ILE A 134 -1.19 -1.81 -6.79
CA ILE A 134 -1.72 -2.93 -5.99
C ILE A 134 -2.74 -2.41 -5.00
N PHE A 135 -3.88 -3.14 -4.90
CA PHE A 135 -5.02 -2.78 -4.06
C PHE A 135 -5.58 -4.01 -3.34
N ASP A 136 -6.10 -3.79 -2.14
CA ASP A 136 -6.94 -4.75 -1.44
C ASP A 136 -8.39 -4.66 -1.94
N ALA A 137 -9.12 -5.77 -1.88
CA ALA A 137 -10.45 -5.87 -2.48
C ALA A 137 -11.52 -5.01 -1.79
N ASP A 138 -11.31 -4.64 -0.53
CA ASP A 138 -12.19 -3.81 0.28
C ASP A 138 -11.95 -2.30 0.14
N ASN A 139 -10.99 -1.89 -0.69
CA ASN A 139 -10.69 -0.47 -0.90
C ASN A 139 -11.71 0.24 -1.81
N LEU A 140 -11.71 1.58 -1.74
CA LEU A 140 -12.23 2.47 -2.77
C LEU A 140 -11.11 3.40 -3.23
N VAL A 141 -11.08 3.73 -4.52
CA VAL A 141 -9.99 4.54 -5.10
C VAL A 141 -10.51 5.91 -5.50
N HIS A 142 -9.84 6.97 -5.04
CA HIS A 142 -10.17 8.33 -5.47
C HIS A 142 -9.89 8.53 -6.96
N LYS A 143 -10.76 9.25 -7.66
CA LYS A 143 -10.69 9.43 -9.12
C LYS A 143 -9.34 9.95 -9.64
N ASP A 144 -8.62 10.74 -8.87
CA ASP A 144 -7.35 11.34 -9.27
C ASP A 144 -6.13 10.47 -8.91
N PHE A 145 -6.33 9.30 -8.33
CA PHE A 145 -5.26 8.43 -7.84
C PHE A 145 -4.17 8.17 -8.90
N LEU A 146 -4.55 7.78 -10.11
CA LEU A 146 -3.58 7.46 -11.17
C LEU A 146 -2.81 8.70 -11.67
N LYS A 147 -3.42 9.88 -11.69
CA LYS A 147 -2.73 11.13 -12.04
C LYS A 147 -1.61 11.44 -11.06
N GLU A 148 -1.89 11.28 -9.76
CA GLU A 148 -0.92 11.52 -8.69
C GLU A 148 0.22 10.51 -8.74
N ILE A 149 -0.08 9.22 -8.90
CA ILE A 149 0.92 8.17 -9.08
C ILE A 149 1.77 8.44 -10.33
N ASN A 150 1.14 8.74 -11.47
CA ASN A 150 1.83 9.05 -12.71
C ASN A 150 2.78 10.24 -12.57
N SER A 151 2.36 11.30 -11.84
CA SER A 151 3.21 12.46 -11.57
C SER A 151 4.47 12.05 -10.80
N LYS A 152 4.35 11.26 -9.75
CA LYS A 152 5.50 10.78 -8.96
C LYS A 152 6.42 9.82 -9.73
N LEU A 153 5.88 8.96 -10.58
CA LEU A 153 6.68 8.11 -11.47
C LEU A 153 7.48 8.98 -12.46
N GLN A 154 6.90 10.09 -12.96
CA GLN A 154 7.60 11.04 -13.83
C GLN A 154 8.68 11.83 -13.10
N ASP A 155 8.55 12.05 -11.78
CA ASP A 155 9.58 12.62 -10.91
C ASP A 155 10.76 11.66 -10.67
N GLY A 156 10.70 10.42 -11.21
CA GLY A 156 11.77 9.42 -11.16
C GLY A 156 11.67 8.42 -10.01
N TYR A 157 10.61 8.49 -9.18
CA TYR A 157 10.37 7.45 -8.18
C TYR A 157 10.00 6.12 -8.86
N LYS A 158 10.64 5.04 -8.40
CA LYS A 158 10.39 3.67 -8.90
C LYS A 158 9.25 2.98 -8.16
N VAL A 159 9.02 3.38 -6.94
CA VAL A 159 7.94 2.89 -6.09
C VAL A 159 7.27 4.09 -5.44
N VAL A 160 5.95 4.11 -5.42
CA VAL A 160 5.16 5.24 -4.90
C VAL A 160 4.04 4.69 -4.03
N GLN A 161 4.00 5.14 -2.78
CA GLN A 161 2.88 4.88 -1.86
C GLN A 161 1.89 6.02 -1.91
N GLY A 162 0.60 5.70 -2.03
CA GLY A 162 -0.52 6.64 -1.89
C GLY A 162 -0.96 6.83 -0.45
N TYR A 163 -1.88 7.75 -0.25
CA TYR A 163 -2.51 8.04 1.05
C TYR A 163 -3.59 7.02 1.34
N ILE A 164 -3.47 6.34 2.49
CA ILE A 164 -4.48 5.38 2.96
C ILE A 164 -5.42 6.11 3.92
N ASP A 165 -6.60 6.45 3.45
CA ASP A 165 -7.67 7.04 4.25
C ASP A 165 -8.61 5.96 4.80
N SER A 166 -9.56 6.35 5.61
CA SER A 166 -10.57 5.46 6.18
C SER A 166 -11.91 5.62 5.48
N LYS A 167 -12.53 4.49 5.14
CA LYS A 167 -13.84 4.42 4.50
C LYS A 167 -14.98 4.66 5.52
N ASN A 168 -14.76 4.22 6.76
CA ASN A 168 -15.79 4.13 7.81
C ASN A 168 -15.36 4.70 9.18
N PRO A 169 -14.83 5.93 9.27
CA PRO A 169 -14.30 6.46 10.53
C PRO A 169 -15.35 6.68 11.61
N GLU A 170 -16.63 6.81 11.24
CA GLU A 170 -17.75 7.11 12.14
C GLU A 170 -18.52 5.86 12.61
N ASP A 171 -18.26 4.68 12.04
CA ASP A 171 -19.04 3.47 12.28
C ASP A 171 -18.83 2.87 13.67
N SER A 172 -17.66 3.09 14.29
CA SER A 172 -17.37 2.67 15.66
C SER A 172 -16.21 3.44 16.25
N TRP A 173 -16.08 3.45 17.59
CA TRP A 173 -14.93 4.05 18.27
C TRP A 173 -13.61 3.36 17.89
N ILE A 174 -13.65 2.08 17.50
CA ILE A 174 -12.47 1.32 17.06
C ILE A 174 -12.07 1.81 15.67
N ALA A 175 -13.03 1.93 14.74
CA ALA A 175 -12.77 2.48 13.41
C ALA A 175 -12.25 3.92 13.51
N ALA A 176 -12.81 4.76 14.39
CA ALA A 176 -12.31 6.10 14.66
C ALA A 176 -10.86 6.10 15.18
N ALA A 177 -10.52 5.23 16.13
CA ALA A 177 -9.16 5.12 16.66
C ALA A 177 -8.16 4.68 15.57
N TYR A 178 -8.53 3.71 14.73
CA TYR A 178 -7.72 3.31 13.57
C TYR A 178 -7.54 4.46 12.58
N SER A 179 -8.61 5.18 12.27
CA SER A 179 -8.58 6.32 11.34
C SER A 179 -7.61 7.40 11.83
N ILE A 180 -7.69 7.78 13.11
CA ILE A 180 -6.76 8.74 13.72
C ILE A 180 -5.32 8.24 13.64
N ALA A 181 -5.08 6.95 13.89
CA ALA A 181 -3.75 6.37 13.80
C ALA A 181 -3.20 6.44 12.35
N PHE A 182 -4.01 6.10 11.35
CA PHE A 182 -3.63 6.18 9.92
C PHE A 182 -3.41 7.62 9.48
N TRP A 183 -4.27 8.58 9.84
CA TRP A 183 -4.10 10.00 9.54
C TRP A 183 -2.81 10.55 10.15
N THR A 184 -2.54 10.17 11.41
CA THR A 184 -1.30 10.55 12.11
C THR A 184 -0.08 9.95 11.39
N GLN A 185 -0.12 8.68 11.01
CA GLN A 185 0.95 8.02 10.27
C GLN A 185 1.18 8.67 8.89
N ASN A 186 0.12 8.92 8.14
CA ASN A 186 0.21 9.58 6.83
C ASN A 186 0.82 10.98 6.95
N ARG A 187 0.43 11.74 7.97
CA ARG A 187 0.85 13.14 8.15
C ARG A 187 2.22 13.25 8.82
N MET A 188 2.36 12.66 10.02
CA MET A 188 3.53 12.86 10.87
C MET A 188 4.67 11.89 10.57
N PHE A 189 4.42 10.88 9.74
CA PHE A 189 5.46 9.92 9.36
C PHE A 189 5.72 9.94 7.86
N GLN A 190 4.74 9.58 7.01
CA GLN A 190 4.96 9.49 5.57
C GLN A 190 5.25 10.86 4.93
N LEU A 191 4.38 11.86 5.15
CA LEU A 191 4.59 13.21 4.61
C LEU A 191 5.85 13.86 5.19
N ALA A 192 6.10 13.68 6.50
CA ALA A 192 7.28 14.20 7.16
C ALA A 192 8.57 13.67 6.52
N ARG A 193 8.64 12.37 6.27
CA ARG A 193 9.79 11.72 5.60
C ARG A 193 9.95 12.21 4.16
N ALA A 194 8.85 12.34 3.43
CA ALA A 194 8.86 12.88 2.07
C ALA A 194 9.41 14.32 2.05
N ASN A 195 8.99 15.17 3.01
CA ASN A 195 9.46 16.56 3.12
C ASN A 195 10.97 16.70 3.32
N VAL A 196 11.62 15.73 4.00
CA VAL A 196 13.07 15.71 4.21
C VAL A 196 13.81 14.83 3.20
N GLY A 197 13.12 14.26 2.21
CA GLY A 197 13.73 13.43 1.16
C GLY A 197 14.13 12.03 1.61
N PHE A 198 13.55 11.53 2.71
CA PHE A 198 13.73 10.15 3.15
C PHE A 198 12.84 9.20 2.34
N SER A 199 13.18 7.91 2.36
CA SER A 199 12.32 6.87 1.82
C SER A 199 11.09 6.71 2.71
N ASN A 200 9.93 6.53 2.10
CA ASN A 200 8.71 6.12 2.78
C ASN A 200 8.63 4.59 2.90
N GLN A 201 7.55 4.09 3.48
CA GLN A 201 7.26 2.66 3.52
C GLN A 201 5.98 2.37 2.74
N ILE A 202 5.89 1.16 2.20
CA ILE A 202 4.68 0.62 1.61
C ILE A 202 3.72 0.23 2.74
N GLY A 203 2.44 0.51 2.55
CA GLY A 203 1.38 0.21 3.54
C GLY A 203 0.44 -0.92 3.14
N GLY A 204 0.92 -1.84 2.31
CA GLY A 204 0.18 -3.03 1.88
C GLY A 204 -0.75 -2.78 0.68
N THR A 205 -1.38 -1.62 0.58
CA THR A 205 -2.34 -1.28 -0.47
C THR A 205 -2.15 0.14 -0.98
N GLY A 206 -2.71 0.48 -2.15
CA GLY A 206 -2.63 1.81 -2.73
C GLY A 206 -1.21 2.25 -3.07
N PHE A 207 -0.37 1.35 -3.54
CA PHE A 207 0.98 1.68 -3.98
C PHE A 207 1.24 1.20 -5.41
N ALA A 208 2.19 1.82 -6.08
CA ALA A 208 2.60 1.45 -7.42
C ALA A 208 4.11 1.17 -7.47
N VAL A 209 4.50 0.20 -8.30
CA VAL A 209 5.88 -0.20 -8.54
C VAL A 209 6.16 -0.18 -10.04
N GLU A 210 7.26 0.47 -10.45
CA GLU A 210 7.74 0.42 -11.83
C GLU A 210 8.02 -1.04 -12.23
N THR A 211 7.52 -1.45 -13.39
CA THR A 211 7.61 -2.84 -13.86
C THR A 211 9.06 -3.31 -14.00
N ASN A 212 9.95 -2.46 -14.50
CA ASN A 212 11.36 -2.82 -14.66
C ASN A 212 12.05 -3.04 -13.31
N THR A 213 11.72 -2.23 -12.31
CA THR A 213 12.21 -2.40 -10.93
C THR A 213 11.70 -3.72 -10.34
N LEU A 214 10.42 -4.02 -10.55
CA LEU A 214 9.82 -5.27 -10.10
C LEU A 214 10.43 -6.50 -10.82
N LYS A 215 10.70 -6.42 -12.13
CA LYS A 215 11.40 -7.47 -12.88
C LYS A 215 12.83 -7.69 -12.38
N LYS A 216 13.56 -6.59 -12.10
CA LYS A 216 14.96 -6.64 -11.65
C LYS A 216 15.11 -7.22 -10.25
N LEU A 217 14.27 -6.78 -9.32
CA LEU A 217 14.36 -7.18 -7.92
C LEU A 217 13.60 -8.48 -7.63
N GLY A 218 12.59 -8.79 -8.42
CA GLY A 218 11.59 -9.80 -8.12
C GLY A 218 10.71 -9.37 -6.94
N TRP A 219 9.54 -9.96 -6.80
CA TRP A 219 8.68 -9.73 -5.63
C TRP A 219 9.29 -10.41 -4.41
N GLY A 220 9.20 -11.73 -4.32
CA GLY A 220 9.78 -12.56 -3.26
C GLY A 220 9.27 -12.28 -1.86
N ALA A 221 8.35 -11.35 -1.69
CA ALA A 221 7.73 -10.99 -0.42
C ALA A 221 6.46 -11.84 -0.24
N THR A 222 6.59 -12.93 0.50
CA THR A 222 5.54 -13.94 0.66
C THR A 222 5.13 -14.16 2.12
N CYS A 223 5.72 -13.41 3.05
CA CYS A 223 5.29 -13.40 4.44
C CYS A 223 3.98 -12.60 4.62
N LEU A 224 3.38 -12.64 5.81
CA LEU A 224 2.15 -11.91 6.11
C LEU A 224 2.31 -10.38 6.16
N THR A 225 3.55 -9.90 6.26
CA THR A 225 3.92 -8.49 6.20
C THR A 225 4.74 -8.24 4.94
N GLU A 226 4.21 -8.66 3.80
CA GLU A 226 4.88 -8.61 2.50
C GLU A 226 5.26 -7.19 2.08
N ASP A 227 4.50 -6.20 2.52
CA ASP A 227 4.73 -4.77 2.30
C ASP A 227 6.01 -4.28 3.01
N LEU A 228 6.22 -4.68 4.25
CA LEU A 228 7.42 -4.34 5.01
C LEU A 228 8.64 -5.08 4.42
N GLU A 229 8.50 -6.37 4.13
CA GLU A 229 9.55 -7.17 3.51
C GLU A 229 10.00 -6.56 2.19
N PHE A 230 9.06 -6.19 1.32
CA PHE A 230 9.35 -5.57 0.04
C PHE A 230 9.93 -4.16 0.21
N THR A 231 9.45 -3.38 1.18
CA THR A 231 10.04 -2.06 1.53
C THR A 231 11.51 -2.20 1.93
N CYS A 232 11.85 -3.16 2.80
CA CYS A 232 13.24 -3.43 3.19
C CYS A 232 14.09 -3.83 1.98
N LYS A 233 13.57 -4.70 1.11
CA LYS A 233 14.23 -5.13 -0.11
C LYS A 233 14.56 -3.96 -1.05
N LEU A 234 13.62 -3.04 -1.24
CA LEU A 234 13.81 -1.83 -2.04
C LEU A 234 14.94 -0.96 -1.47
N ILE A 235 14.89 -0.65 -0.17
CA ILE A 235 15.88 0.21 0.50
C ILE A 235 17.28 -0.42 0.45
N LEU A 236 17.41 -1.72 0.66
CA LEU A 236 18.67 -2.44 0.57
C LEU A 236 19.26 -2.42 -0.85
N ASN A 237 18.44 -2.25 -1.87
CA ASN A 237 18.86 -2.11 -3.26
C ASN A 237 19.02 -0.64 -3.71
N GLY A 238 18.98 0.31 -2.76
CA GLY A 238 19.20 1.74 -3.03
C GLY A 238 17.98 2.47 -3.61
N GLU A 239 16.81 1.82 -3.68
CA GLU A 239 15.59 2.43 -4.18
C GLU A 239 14.82 3.13 -3.05
N LYS A 240 14.21 4.28 -3.36
CA LYS A 240 13.37 5.03 -2.42
C LYS A 240 11.90 4.84 -2.76
N VAL A 241 11.10 4.63 -1.72
CA VAL A 241 9.64 4.70 -1.84
C VAL A 241 9.21 6.17 -1.77
N GLY A 242 8.61 6.67 -2.85
CA GLY A 242 8.01 8.01 -2.92
C GLY A 242 6.66 8.07 -2.19
N TRP A 243 6.20 9.28 -1.90
CA TRP A 243 4.92 9.53 -1.28
C TRP A 243 4.03 10.41 -2.17
N ALA A 244 2.87 9.91 -2.54
CA ALA A 244 1.86 10.65 -3.28
C ALA A 244 0.69 11.01 -2.34
N HIS A 245 0.77 12.19 -1.71
CA HIS A 245 -0.17 12.60 -0.66
C HIS A 245 -1.62 12.71 -1.13
N ASP A 246 -1.85 13.01 -2.40
CA ASP A 246 -3.19 13.17 -2.98
C ASP A 246 -3.64 11.94 -3.79
N ALA A 247 -2.81 10.90 -3.90
CA ALA A 247 -3.23 9.60 -4.40
C ALA A 247 -3.97 8.85 -3.29
N ILE A 248 -5.27 9.10 -3.14
CA ILE A 248 -6.04 8.63 -1.99
C ILE A 248 -6.73 7.32 -2.32
N ILE A 249 -6.63 6.37 -1.39
CA ILE A 249 -7.51 5.21 -1.30
C ILE A 249 -8.23 5.25 0.04
N TYR A 250 -9.44 4.68 0.08
CA TYR A 250 -10.25 4.55 1.28
C TYR A 250 -10.29 3.07 1.66
N ASP A 251 -9.76 2.75 2.83
CA ASP A 251 -9.61 1.41 3.37
C ASP A 251 -10.62 1.17 4.49
N GLU A 252 -11.17 -0.04 4.58
CA GLU A 252 -12.18 -0.38 5.59
C GLU A 252 -11.50 -0.70 6.93
N LYS A 253 -11.98 -0.07 8.01
CA LYS A 253 -11.42 -0.28 9.35
C LYS A 253 -12.29 -1.23 10.17
N PRO A 254 -11.68 -2.05 11.07
CA PRO A 254 -12.42 -3.00 11.87
C PRO A 254 -13.42 -2.31 12.79
N LEU A 255 -14.63 -2.87 12.89
CA LEU A 255 -15.71 -2.33 13.70
C LEU A 255 -15.67 -2.83 15.15
N LYS A 256 -15.10 -4.02 15.38
CA LYS A 256 -15.12 -4.71 16.68
C LYS A 256 -13.70 -4.98 17.17
N LEU A 257 -13.52 -4.91 18.50
CA LEU A 257 -12.23 -5.19 19.15
C LEU A 257 -11.71 -6.60 18.81
N ALA A 258 -12.60 -7.59 18.71
CA ALA A 258 -12.23 -8.94 18.33
C ALA A 258 -11.62 -9.02 16.90
N GLN A 259 -12.17 -8.27 15.94
CA GLN A 259 -11.63 -8.18 14.58
C GLN A 259 -10.23 -7.54 14.60
N SER A 260 -10.10 -6.40 15.31
CA SER A 260 -8.82 -5.71 15.50
C SER A 260 -7.77 -6.61 16.16
N TRP A 261 -8.16 -7.37 17.19
CA TRP A 261 -7.28 -8.29 17.89
C TRP A 261 -6.79 -9.43 16.99
N ASN A 262 -7.70 -10.03 16.23
CA ASN A 262 -7.37 -11.12 15.31
C ASN A 262 -6.43 -10.64 14.19
N GLN A 263 -6.69 -9.46 13.63
CA GLN A 263 -5.82 -8.86 12.62
C GLN A 263 -4.40 -8.62 13.15
N ARG A 264 -4.27 -8.01 14.34
CA ARG A 264 -2.97 -7.76 14.98
C ARG A 264 -2.25 -9.05 15.37
N LYS A 265 -2.99 -10.05 15.86
CA LYS A 265 -2.43 -11.37 16.19
C LYS A 265 -1.84 -12.03 14.95
N SER A 266 -2.52 -11.99 13.82
CA SER A 266 -2.00 -12.52 12.56
C SER A 266 -0.70 -11.80 12.14
N CYS A 267 -0.65 -10.48 12.21
CA CYS A 267 0.57 -9.72 11.90
C CYS A 267 1.75 -10.03 12.83
N THR A 268 1.50 -10.33 14.14
CA THR A 268 2.58 -10.56 15.12
C THR A 268 3.06 -12.02 15.18
N GLN A 269 2.28 -12.99 14.68
CA GLN A 269 2.67 -14.40 14.71
C GLN A 269 3.74 -14.77 13.67
N TYR A 270 4.02 -13.89 12.70
CA TYR A 270 4.89 -14.16 11.56
C TYR A 270 5.89 -13.00 11.30
N ALA A 271 5.99 -12.04 12.21
CA ALA A 271 7.06 -11.05 12.28
C ALA A 271 8.18 -11.54 13.20
#